data_abe8dd59790c24ad08b53ebca9bc7cb9
#
_entry.id   abe8dd59790c24ad08b53ebca9bc7cb9
#
_cell.length_a   1.000
_cell.length_b   1.000
_cell.length_c   1.000
_cell.angle_alpha   90.00
_cell.angle_beta   90.00
_cell.angle_gamma   90.00
#
_symmetry.space_group_name_H-M   'P 1'
#
loop_
_entity.id
_entity.type
_entity.pdbx_description
1 polymer ?
#
loop_
_entity_poly.entity_id
_entity_poly.type
_entity_poly.pdbx_seq_one_letter_code
_entity_poly.pdbx_strand_id
1 'polypeptide(L)'
;MSVIDEVKGAEFAVMSPVAYSGRNRTAANARWLYGIAIDLDGVEMPQLRDVFHQMNHDIIPKCTYCINSGHGLHLYYLLEKPVPLYKHLQDKLREFKYELIAKVWNRYTSTFTEREQVQYQGIFQGFRMVGTQSKLGKRYPVKAFETGERVTIEYLNGYLMDKSKAVTDFHYKSDLSLAEARKKYPEWYEKRIVQGERRERWHVKRDLYDWWLRKIKEGASVGHRYSCLCVLASYAVKCDIPEDELFTDAFSLLQFLDDMSDDEHNRFTKRDICLLYTSPSPRDT
;
A
#
# COMPACT_ATOMS: atom_id res chain seq x y z
N MET A 1 11.49 -8.45 12.41
CA MET A 1 12.12 -7.08 12.42
C MET A 1 11.15 -6.16 11.70
N SER A 2 10.74 -5.03 12.28
CA SER A 2 9.82 -4.09 11.61
C SER A 2 10.62 -3.15 10.68
N VAL A 3 9.96 -2.60 9.66
CA VAL A 3 10.59 -1.59 8.77
C VAL A 3 11.10 -0.37 9.56
N ILE A 4 10.46 -0.07 10.70
CA ILE A 4 10.91 1.01 11.61
C ILE A 4 12.26 0.65 12.23
N ASP A 5 12.48 -0.60 12.60
CA ASP A 5 13.76 -1.05 13.16
C ASP A 5 14.90 -0.94 12.14
N GLU A 6 14.62 -1.20 10.87
CA GLU A 6 15.61 -1.11 9.77
C GLU A 6 16.08 0.33 9.51
N VAL A 7 15.18 1.32 9.70
CA VAL A 7 15.50 2.74 9.44
C VAL A 7 15.83 3.53 10.71
N LYS A 8 15.85 2.87 11.87
CA LYS A 8 16.11 3.51 13.15
C LYS A 8 17.48 4.21 13.15
N GLY A 9 17.45 5.50 13.41
CA GLY A 9 18.66 6.33 13.43
C GLY A 9 19.17 6.76 12.05
N ALA A 10 18.55 6.34 10.95
CA ALA A 10 18.89 6.82 9.61
C ALA A 10 18.72 8.34 9.55
N GLU A 11 19.59 8.99 8.79
CA GLU A 11 19.56 10.44 8.61
C GLU A 11 18.24 10.89 7.97
N PHE A 12 17.79 10.15 6.96
CA PHE A 12 16.59 10.47 6.22
C PHE A 12 15.92 9.22 5.65
N ALA A 13 14.65 9.04 5.96
CA ALA A 13 13.74 8.16 5.25
C ALA A 13 12.34 8.78 5.25
N VAL A 14 11.54 8.48 4.23
CA VAL A 14 10.15 8.93 4.12
C VAL A 14 9.21 7.76 3.97
N MET A 15 8.03 7.90 4.57
CA MET A 15 6.91 6.99 4.38
C MET A 15 5.72 7.73 3.77
N SER A 16 4.88 7.01 3.06
CA SER A 16 3.64 7.52 2.49
C SER A 16 2.49 6.59 2.86
N PRO A 17 1.31 7.10 3.18
CA PRO A 17 0.13 6.28 3.45
C PRO A 17 -0.49 5.67 2.17
N VAL A 18 0.29 5.55 1.11
CA VAL A 18 -0.13 5.04 -0.21
C VAL A 18 0.61 3.76 -0.55
N ALA A 19 -0.12 2.73 -0.95
CA ALA A 19 0.46 1.54 -1.55
C ALA A 19 0.56 1.70 -3.07
N TYR A 20 1.68 1.22 -3.62
CA TYR A 20 2.00 1.29 -5.04
C TYR A 20 2.18 -0.11 -5.62
N SER A 21 1.83 -0.31 -6.89
CA SER A 21 2.22 -1.49 -7.64
C SER A 21 3.58 -1.27 -8.31
N GLY A 22 4.44 -2.29 -8.28
CA GLY A 22 5.78 -2.21 -8.86
C GLY A 22 6.74 -1.34 -8.05
N ARG A 23 7.86 -0.96 -8.66
CA ARG A 23 8.98 -0.26 -8.00
C ARG A 23 8.84 1.26 -8.00
N ASN A 24 8.06 1.83 -8.93
CA ASN A 24 7.99 3.27 -9.12
C ASN A 24 6.84 3.89 -8.33
N ARG A 25 7.14 4.89 -7.51
CA ARG A 25 6.18 5.65 -6.70
C ARG A 25 5.58 6.80 -7.51
N THR A 26 4.80 6.46 -8.54
CA THR A 26 4.09 7.44 -9.40
C THR A 26 2.58 7.35 -9.16
N ALA A 27 1.85 8.41 -9.51
CA ALA A 27 0.38 8.44 -9.42
C ALA A 27 -0.27 7.30 -10.21
N ALA A 28 0.29 6.92 -11.38
CA ALA A 28 -0.18 5.81 -12.20
C ALA A 28 -0.04 4.44 -11.51
N ASN A 29 0.95 4.29 -10.63
CA ASN A 29 1.21 3.06 -9.89
C ASN A 29 0.54 3.02 -8.52
N ALA A 30 -0.03 4.13 -8.07
CA ALA A 30 -0.76 4.19 -6.80
C ALA A 30 -2.02 3.30 -6.86
N ARG A 31 -2.27 2.52 -5.81
CA ARG A 31 -3.38 1.56 -5.76
C ARG A 31 -4.33 1.83 -4.61
N TRP A 32 -3.80 2.04 -3.41
CA TRP A 32 -4.60 2.18 -2.21
C TRP A 32 -4.08 3.30 -1.33
N LEU A 33 -5.00 4.09 -0.78
CA LEU A 33 -4.74 5.10 0.22
C LEU A 33 -5.16 4.54 1.59
N TYR A 34 -4.20 4.40 2.50
CA TYR A 34 -4.40 3.86 3.85
C TYR A 34 -4.61 4.94 4.92
N GLY A 35 -4.38 6.19 4.55
CA GLY A 35 -4.57 7.31 5.48
C GLY A 35 -4.34 8.66 4.82
N ILE A 36 -4.77 9.70 5.50
CA ILE A 36 -4.47 11.09 5.19
C ILE A 36 -3.38 11.55 6.15
N ALA A 37 -2.32 12.15 5.64
CA ALA A 37 -1.29 12.76 6.47
C ALA A 37 -1.20 14.25 6.16
N ILE A 38 -1.18 15.08 7.19
CA ILE A 38 -1.06 16.54 7.13
C ILE A 38 0.22 16.94 7.84
N ASP A 39 1.06 17.72 7.18
CA ASP A 39 2.24 18.36 7.78
C ASP A 39 1.82 19.74 8.29
N LEU A 40 1.98 19.97 9.56
CA LEU A 40 1.62 21.20 10.25
C LEU A 40 2.89 21.83 10.81
N ASP A 41 3.45 22.78 10.09
CA ASP A 41 4.62 23.56 10.51
C ASP A 41 4.23 24.71 11.46
N GLY A 42 5.24 25.31 12.10
CA GLY A 42 5.04 26.43 13.01
C GLY A 42 4.28 26.06 14.29
N VAL A 43 4.53 24.84 14.81
CA VAL A 43 3.89 24.35 16.03
C VAL A 43 4.84 24.50 17.21
N GLU A 44 4.58 25.46 18.06
CA GLU A 44 5.22 25.64 19.35
C GLU A 44 4.34 25.06 20.48
N MET A 45 4.75 25.17 21.74
CA MET A 45 3.98 24.61 22.86
C MET A 45 2.56 25.15 23.02
N PRO A 46 2.27 26.44 22.77
CA PRO A 46 0.89 26.93 22.77
C PRO A 46 0.05 26.27 21.66
N GLN A 47 0.58 26.24 20.42
CA GLN A 47 -0.11 25.62 19.27
C GLN A 47 -0.34 24.13 19.49
N LEU A 48 0.63 23.41 20.07
CA LEU A 48 0.46 22.00 20.41
C LEU A 48 -0.72 21.77 21.36
N ARG A 49 -0.85 22.60 22.39
CA ARG A 49 -2.00 22.54 23.33
C ARG A 49 -3.31 22.81 22.60
N ASP A 50 -3.31 23.80 21.71
CA ASP A 50 -4.50 24.17 20.94
C ASP A 50 -4.88 23.10 19.93
N VAL A 51 -3.92 22.41 19.28
CA VAL A 51 -4.20 21.24 18.44
C VAL A 51 -4.95 20.18 19.23
N PHE A 52 -4.45 19.79 20.41
CA PHE A 52 -5.12 18.79 21.26
C PHE A 52 -6.46 19.29 21.80
N HIS A 53 -6.55 20.55 22.19
CA HIS A 53 -7.80 21.16 22.62
C HIS A 53 -8.86 21.09 21.52
N GLN A 54 -8.51 21.49 20.29
CA GLN A 54 -9.44 21.46 19.16
C GLN A 54 -9.85 20.04 18.75
N MET A 55 -8.94 19.06 18.81
CA MET A 55 -9.28 17.66 18.60
C MET A 55 -10.24 17.12 19.66
N ASN A 56 -10.04 17.48 20.93
CA ASN A 56 -10.90 17.02 22.02
C ASN A 56 -12.29 17.69 22.06
N HIS A 57 -12.45 18.80 21.36
CA HIS A 57 -13.73 19.52 21.25
C HIS A 57 -14.35 19.42 19.85
N ASP A 58 -13.88 18.45 19.02
CA ASP A 58 -14.38 18.19 17.67
C ASP A 58 -14.36 19.41 16.73
N ILE A 59 -13.47 20.37 17.00
CA ILE A 59 -13.26 21.54 16.14
C ILE A 59 -12.47 21.15 14.90
N ILE A 60 -11.43 20.30 15.06
CA ILE A 60 -10.68 19.63 14.00
C ILE A 60 -10.76 18.12 14.20
N PRO A 61 -10.60 17.33 13.14
CA PRO A 61 -10.67 15.88 13.27
C PRO A 61 -9.57 15.35 14.18
N LYS A 62 -9.89 14.35 15.00
CA LYS A 62 -8.93 13.68 15.88
C LYS A 62 -8.08 12.75 15.04
N CYS A 63 -6.75 12.93 15.06
CA CYS A 63 -5.83 12.10 14.32
C CYS A 63 -5.55 10.77 15.04
N THR A 64 -5.20 9.73 14.29
CA THR A 64 -4.77 8.44 14.83
C THR A 64 -3.41 8.56 15.48
N TYR A 65 -2.46 9.21 14.80
CA TYR A 65 -1.12 9.46 15.28
C TYR A 65 -0.73 10.92 15.10
N CYS A 66 -0.15 11.48 16.14
CA CYS A 66 0.58 12.74 16.09
C CYS A 66 2.08 12.44 16.08
N ILE A 67 2.79 12.91 15.05
CA ILE A 67 4.22 12.64 14.87
C ILE A 67 5.00 13.94 14.99
N ASN A 68 5.96 13.97 15.94
CA ASN A 68 6.88 15.10 16.06
C ASN A 68 8.00 14.93 15.02
N SER A 69 8.03 15.80 14.00
CA SER A 69 9.02 15.80 12.92
C SER A 69 10.22 16.72 13.18
N GLY A 70 10.21 17.47 14.29
CA GLY A 70 11.23 18.44 14.70
C GLY A 70 10.66 19.84 14.86
N HIS A 71 10.38 20.56 13.79
CA HIS A 71 9.82 21.93 13.81
C HIS A 71 8.30 21.99 13.65
N GLY A 72 7.65 20.84 13.52
CA GLY A 72 6.22 20.75 13.31
C GLY A 72 5.69 19.36 13.67
N LEU A 73 4.44 19.14 13.32
CA LEU A 73 3.71 17.91 13.55
C LEU A 73 3.23 17.31 12.24
N HIS A 74 3.34 16.00 12.08
CA HIS A 74 2.56 15.30 11.08
C HIS A 74 1.34 14.66 11.75
N LEU A 75 0.14 15.02 11.33
CA LEU A 75 -1.11 14.45 11.80
C LEU A 75 -1.54 13.34 10.84
N TYR A 76 -1.58 12.10 11.32
CA TYR A 76 -1.97 10.94 10.53
C TYR A 76 -3.37 10.48 10.92
N TYR A 77 -4.25 10.48 9.94
CA TYR A 77 -5.59 9.94 9.98
C TYR A 77 -5.58 8.60 9.25
N LEU A 78 -5.33 7.51 9.97
CA LEU A 78 -5.33 6.18 9.37
C LEU A 78 -6.76 5.72 9.12
N LEU A 79 -7.02 5.23 7.91
CA LEU A 79 -8.34 4.79 7.53
C LEU A 79 -8.62 3.37 8.04
N GLU A 80 -9.85 3.12 8.48
CA GLU A 80 -10.34 1.78 8.82
C GLU A 80 -10.30 0.86 7.61
N LYS A 81 -10.73 1.37 6.45
CA LYS A 81 -10.70 0.68 5.17
C LYS A 81 -9.91 1.52 4.16
N PRO A 82 -8.96 0.91 3.44
CA PRO A 82 -8.21 1.62 2.44
C PRO A 82 -9.11 2.07 1.28
N VAL A 83 -8.82 3.24 0.73
CA VAL A 83 -9.55 3.81 -0.40
C VAL A 83 -8.83 3.49 -1.71
N PRO A 84 -9.51 2.99 -2.75
CA PRO A 84 -8.89 2.73 -4.04
C PRO A 84 -8.51 4.05 -4.73
N LEU A 85 -7.27 4.11 -5.25
CA LEU A 85 -6.75 5.28 -5.95
C LEU A 85 -6.98 5.18 -7.46
N TYR A 86 -8.24 5.02 -7.86
CA TYR A 86 -8.60 5.12 -9.27
C TYR A 86 -8.30 6.51 -9.82
N LYS A 87 -7.93 6.60 -11.09
CA LYS A 87 -7.52 7.86 -11.73
C LYS A 87 -8.52 9.00 -11.50
N HIS A 88 -9.81 8.74 -11.68
CA HIS A 88 -10.88 9.72 -11.50
C HIS A 88 -11.11 10.16 -10.03
N LEU A 89 -10.58 9.40 -9.04
CA LEU A 89 -10.66 9.74 -7.61
C LEU A 89 -9.46 10.54 -7.12
N GLN A 90 -8.32 10.48 -7.79
CA GLN A 90 -7.08 11.10 -7.30
C GLN A 90 -7.20 12.60 -7.13
N ASP A 91 -7.83 13.30 -8.09
CA ASP A 91 -8.06 14.75 -8.01
C ASP A 91 -9.07 15.10 -6.91
N LYS A 92 -10.16 14.34 -6.80
CA LYS A 92 -11.15 14.52 -5.73
C LYS A 92 -10.54 14.33 -4.33
N LEU A 93 -9.73 13.29 -4.14
CA LEU A 93 -9.03 13.03 -2.88
C LEU A 93 -7.98 14.10 -2.58
N ARG A 94 -7.37 14.70 -3.62
CA ARG A 94 -6.47 15.85 -3.44
C ARG A 94 -7.22 17.08 -2.94
N GLU A 95 -8.35 17.43 -3.56
CA GLU A 95 -9.19 18.56 -3.13
C GLU A 95 -9.76 18.34 -1.74
N PHE A 96 -10.27 17.13 -1.45
CA PHE A 96 -10.68 16.72 -0.11
C PHE A 96 -9.57 16.92 0.93
N LYS A 97 -8.34 16.47 0.64
CA LYS A 97 -7.21 16.67 1.54
C LYS A 97 -6.87 18.16 1.72
N TYR A 98 -6.99 18.97 0.68
CA TYR A 98 -6.74 20.40 0.78
C TYR A 98 -7.75 21.09 1.70
N GLU A 99 -9.02 20.71 1.64
CA GLU A 99 -10.04 21.18 2.59
C GLU A 99 -9.72 20.81 4.03
N LEU A 100 -9.26 19.56 4.27
CA LEU A 100 -8.83 19.13 5.60
C LEU A 100 -7.61 19.92 6.09
N ILE A 101 -6.63 20.18 5.21
CA ILE A 101 -5.48 21.02 5.54
C ILE A 101 -5.96 22.43 5.92
N ALA A 102 -6.83 23.05 5.13
CA ALA A 102 -7.39 24.38 5.41
C ALA A 102 -8.16 24.42 6.75
N LYS A 103 -8.82 23.33 7.12
CA LYS A 103 -9.50 23.20 8.40
C LYS A 103 -8.54 23.11 9.59
N VAL A 104 -7.46 22.32 9.43
CA VAL A 104 -6.47 22.06 10.50
C VAL A 104 -5.53 23.25 10.70
N TRP A 105 -5.11 23.90 9.61
CA TRP A 105 -4.25 25.08 9.65
C TRP A 105 -5.08 26.31 10.00
N ASN A 106 -4.99 26.74 11.24
CA ASN A 106 -5.66 27.94 11.72
C ASN A 106 -4.74 28.69 12.68
N ARG A 107 -5.12 29.92 13.05
CA ARG A 107 -4.30 30.81 13.89
C ARG A 107 -3.95 30.25 15.28
N TYR A 108 -4.58 29.19 15.70
CA TYR A 108 -4.32 28.54 17.00
C TYR A 108 -3.43 27.33 16.88
N THR A 109 -3.46 26.65 15.73
CA THR A 109 -2.73 25.38 15.52
C THR A 109 -1.36 25.59 14.88
N SER A 110 -1.10 26.76 14.27
CA SER A 110 0.16 27.09 13.64
C SER A 110 0.47 28.58 13.80
N THR A 111 1.74 28.93 13.92
CA THR A 111 2.22 30.31 13.80
C THR A 111 2.27 30.78 12.34
N PHE A 112 2.21 29.85 11.39
CA PHE A 112 2.20 30.11 9.93
C PHE A 112 0.74 30.09 9.42
N THR A 113 0.02 31.18 9.62
CA THR A 113 -1.42 31.27 9.30
C THR A 113 -1.74 32.07 8.06
N GLU A 114 -0.80 32.79 7.51
CA GLU A 114 -0.98 33.52 6.26
C GLU A 114 -1.19 32.51 5.13
N ARG A 115 -2.10 32.83 4.20
CA ARG A 115 -2.49 31.94 3.10
C ARG A 115 -1.31 31.43 2.28
N GLU A 116 -0.27 32.24 2.14
CA GLU A 116 0.97 31.90 1.43
C GLU A 116 1.88 30.95 2.19
N GLN A 117 1.71 30.84 3.52
CA GLN A 117 2.49 29.97 4.39
C GLN A 117 1.89 28.58 4.55
N VAL A 118 0.57 28.42 4.33
CA VAL A 118 -0.11 27.12 4.41
C VAL A 118 0.39 26.22 3.29
N GLN A 119 0.97 25.09 3.68
CA GLN A 119 1.51 24.13 2.73
C GLN A 119 0.46 23.07 2.37
N TYR A 120 -0.03 23.11 1.15
CA TYR A 120 -0.95 22.12 0.62
C TYR A 120 -0.19 20.90 0.07
N GLN A 121 -0.14 19.84 0.84
CA GLN A 121 0.53 18.61 0.42
C GLN A 121 -0.44 17.69 -0.32
N GLY A 122 -0.04 17.18 -1.50
CA GLY A 122 -0.81 16.19 -2.26
C GLY A 122 -0.94 14.85 -1.54
N ILE A 123 -1.86 14.00 -2.02
CA ILE A 123 -2.13 12.68 -1.44
C ILE A 123 -0.94 11.71 -1.54
N PHE A 124 -0.02 11.93 -2.48
CA PHE A 124 1.17 11.10 -2.70
C PHE A 124 2.40 11.58 -1.92
N GLN A 125 2.27 12.70 -1.18
CA GLN A 125 3.38 13.26 -0.42
C GLN A 125 3.90 12.24 0.59
N GLY A 126 5.24 12.08 0.63
CA GLY A 126 5.94 11.33 1.67
C GLY A 126 6.31 12.25 2.83
N PHE A 127 6.25 11.70 4.03
CA PHE A 127 6.60 12.38 5.27
C PHE A 127 7.76 11.66 5.94
N ARG A 128 8.53 12.39 6.73
CA ARG A 128 9.68 11.82 7.44
C ARG A 128 9.23 10.65 8.31
N MET A 129 9.95 9.53 8.17
CA MET A 129 9.57 8.27 8.81
C MET A 129 9.93 8.27 10.29
N VAL A 130 9.07 7.66 11.10
CA VAL A 130 9.28 7.43 12.53
C VAL A 130 10.58 6.65 12.77
N GLY A 131 11.35 7.04 13.79
CA GLY A 131 12.62 6.42 14.13
C GLY A 131 13.84 7.04 13.42
N THR A 132 13.65 7.81 12.35
CA THR A 132 14.72 8.54 11.66
C THR A 132 15.10 9.81 12.44
N GLN A 133 16.20 10.45 12.04
CA GLN A 133 16.59 11.75 12.61
C GLN A 133 15.59 12.83 12.18
N SER A 134 15.19 13.69 13.11
CA SER A 134 14.42 14.88 12.78
C SER A 134 15.28 15.98 12.17
N LYS A 135 14.67 17.09 11.73
CA LYS A 135 15.39 18.30 11.30
C LYS A 135 16.27 18.89 12.41
N LEU A 136 16.03 18.54 13.67
CA LEU A 136 16.82 18.98 14.84
C LEU A 136 18.06 18.10 15.10
N GLY A 137 18.30 17.10 14.25
CA GLY A 137 19.46 16.23 14.27
C GLY A 137 19.28 14.96 15.10
N LYS A 138 20.37 14.20 15.22
CA LYS A 138 20.41 12.83 15.76
C LYS A 138 19.87 12.67 17.18
N ARG A 139 19.97 13.71 18.02
CA ARG A 139 19.47 13.67 19.40
C ARG A 139 17.95 13.69 19.52
N TYR A 140 17.28 14.10 18.45
CA TYR A 140 15.82 14.28 18.40
C TYR A 140 15.22 13.42 17.30
N PRO A 141 15.07 12.10 17.49
CA PRO A 141 14.46 11.23 16.49
C PRO A 141 12.99 11.59 16.29
N VAL A 142 12.49 11.32 15.09
CA VAL A 142 11.06 11.41 14.77
C VAL A 142 10.29 10.40 15.64
N LYS A 143 9.32 10.88 16.43
CA LYS A 143 8.53 10.07 17.35
C LYS A 143 7.05 10.18 17.00
N ALA A 144 6.36 9.05 17.03
CA ALA A 144 4.90 8.97 16.89
C ALA A 144 4.25 8.76 18.27
N PHE A 145 3.11 9.40 18.45
CA PHE A 145 2.24 9.25 19.61
C PHE A 145 0.86 8.86 19.12
N GLU A 146 0.33 7.79 19.64
CA GLU A 146 -1.06 7.39 19.37
C GLU A 146 -1.99 8.34 20.11
N THR A 147 -2.93 8.93 19.37
CA THR A 147 -3.81 9.99 19.88
C THR A 147 -5.29 9.68 19.66
N GLY A 148 -5.60 8.74 18.78
CA GLY A 148 -6.96 8.33 18.48
C GLY A 148 -7.02 7.03 17.71
N GLU A 149 -8.22 6.60 17.40
CA GLU A 149 -8.50 5.40 16.63
C GLU A 149 -8.36 5.65 15.13
N ARG A 150 -8.49 4.59 14.33
CA ARG A 150 -8.65 4.71 12.87
C ARG A 150 -9.96 5.41 12.56
N VAL A 151 -10.00 6.10 11.42
CA VAL A 151 -11.13 6.93 11.02
C VAL A 151 -11.73 6.47 9.70
N THR A 152 -12.95 6.89 9.42
CA THR A 152 -13.56 6.71 8.09
C THR A 152 -13.46 7.99 7.26
N ILE A 153 -13.61 7.88 5.95
CA ILE A 153 -13.71 9.07 5.08
C ILE A 153 -14.96 9.89 5.40
N GLU A 154 -16.04 9.22 5.78
CA GLU A 154 -17.31 9.86 6.20
C GLU A 154 -17.08 10.75 7.43
N TYR A 155 -16.35 10.26 8.43
CA TYR A 155 -15.96 11.06 9.60
C TYR A 155 -15.18 12.31 9.17
N LEU A 156 -14.19 12.17 8.32
CA LEU A 156 -13.39 13.29 7.83
C LEU A 156 -14.20 14.25 6.95
N ASN A 157 -15.15 13.76 6.14
CA ASN A 157 -16.09 14.60 5.38
C ASN A 157 -16.90 15.53 6.28
N GLY A 158 -17.15 15.14 7.55
CA GLY A 158 -17.81 15.95 8.54
C GLY A 158 -17.12 17.28 8.82
N TYR A 159 -15.80 17.34 8.68
CA TYR A 159 -14.98 18.53 8.99
C TYR A 159 -14.73 19.46 7.82
N LEU A 160 -15.09 19.09 6.59
CA LEU A 160 -14.91 19.95 5.43
C LEU A 160 -15.75 21.22 5.52
N MET A 161 -15.15 22.36 5.18
CA MET A 161 -15.85 23.63 5.08
C MET A 161 -16.71 23.68 3.80
N ASP A 162 -16.11 23.29 2.66
CA ASP A 162 -16.84 23.09 1.41
C ASP A 162 -17.30 21.63 1.29
N LYS A 163 -18.58 21.39 1.56
CA LYS A 163 -19.19 20.05 1.48
C LYS A 163 -19.21 19.46 0.06
N SER A 164 -19.05 20.28 -0.98
CA SER A 164 -18.95 19.81 -2.37
C SER A 164 -17.68 18.99 -2.63
N LYS A 165 -16.66 19.14 -1.79
CA LYS A 165 -15.39 18.39 -1.84
C LYS A 165 -15.44 17.07 -1.11
N ALA A 166 -16.58 16.71 -0.52
CA ALA A 166 -16.76 15.42 0.14
C ALA A 166 -16.61 14.25 -0.86
N VAL A 167 -15.93 13.21 -0.42
CA VAL A 167 -15.74 11.99 -1.21
C VAL A 167 -16.60 10.88 -0.63
N THR A 168 -17.61 10.45 -1.40
CA THR A 168 -18.62 9.45 -0.97
C THR A 168 -18.72 8.27 -1.92
N ASP A 169 -18.26 8.42 -3.16
CA ASP A 169 -18.34 7.38 -4.20
C ASP A 169 -16.94 6.88 -4.57
N PHE A 170 -16.66 5.62 -4.21
CA PHE A 170 -15.38 4.95 -4.44
C PHE A 170 -15.44 3.89 -5.55
N HIS A 171 -16.53 3.83 -6.30
CA HIS A 171 -16.67 2.86 -7.37
C HIS A 171 -15.75 3.19 -8.55
N TYR A 172 -15.26 2.13 -9.19
CA TYR A 172 -14.49 2.30 -10.42
C TYR A 172 -15.37 2.91 -11.51
N LYS A 173 -14.86 3.96 -12.14
CA LYS A 173 -15.45 4.56 -13.35
C LYS A 173 -14.49 4.40 -14.50
N SER A 174 -14.95 3.84 -15.59
CA SER A 174 -14.17 3.74 -16.83
C SER A 174 -14.02 5.10 -17.48
N ASP A 175 -12.84 5.37 -18.04
CA ASP A 175 -12.61 6.55 -18.90
C ASP A 175 -13.32 6.43 -20.26
N LEU A 176 -13.86 5.23 -20.59
CA LEU A 176 -14.56 4.93 -21.84
C LEU A 176 -16.02 4.70 -21.57
N SER A 177 -16.89 5.29 -22.37
CA SER A 177 -18.29 4.88 -22.47
C SER A 177 -18.40 3.44 -23.03
N LEU A 178 -19.53 2.77 -22.80
CA LEU A 178 -19.76 1.44 -23.37
C LEU A 178 -19.68 1.42 -24.89
N ALA A 179 -20.13 2.49 -25.55
CA ALA A 179 -20.07 2.62 -27.01
C ALA A 179 -18.62 2.73 -27.52
N GLU A 180 -17.78 3.50 -26.82
CA GLU A 180 -16.35 3.60 -27.12
C GLU A 180 -15.61 2.31 -26.80
N ALA A 181 -15.93 1.67 -25.68
CA ALA A 181 -15.37 0.37 -25.30
C ALA A 181 -15.71 -0.72 -26.33
N ARG A 182 -16.95 -0.74 -26.89
CA ARG A 182 -17.36 -1.64 -27.97
C ARG A 182 -16.51 -1.46 -29.21
N LYS A 183 -16.22 -0.21 -29.59
CA LYS A 183 -15.38 0.10 -30.77
C LYS A 183 -13.92 -0.28 -30.54
N LYS A 184 -13.39 0.01 -29.34
CA LYS A 184 -11.98 -0.19 -29.02
C LYS A 184 -11.63 -1.61 -28.64
N TYR A 185 -12.57 -2.33 -28.01
CA TYR A 185 -12.37 -3.70 -27.49
C TYR A 185 -13.58 -4.58 -27.83
N PRO A 186 -13.84 -4.87 -29.13
CA PRO A 186 -15.05 -5.59 -29.57
C PRO A 186 -15.15 -6.98 -28.97
N GLU A 187 -14.07 -7.73 -28.88
CA GLU A 187 -14.05 -9.07 -28.28
C GLU A 187 -14.41 -9.05 -26.79
N TRP A 188 -13.88 -8.06 -26.04
CA TRP A 188 -14.21 -7.87 -24.64
C TRP A 188 -15.70 -7.54 -24.48
N TYR A 189 -16.23 -6.64 -25.35
CA TYR A 189 -17.64 -6.24 -25.30
C TYR A 189 -18.55 -7.44 -25.56
N GLU A 190 -18.23 -8.24 -26.59
CA GLU A 190 -18.97 -9.43 -26.93
C GLU A 190 -19.04 -10.42 -25.76
N LYS A 191 -17.88 -10.83 -25.23
CA LYS A 191 -17.78 -11.80 -24.14
C LYS A 191 -18.40 -11.30 -22.83
N ARG A 192 -18.15 -10.05 -22.44
CA ARG A 192 -18.51 -9.56 -21.09
C ARG A 192 -19.88 -8.90 -21.01
N ILE A 193 -20.33 -8.25 -22.09
CA ILE A 193 -21.58 -7.48 -22.10
C ILE A 193 -22.69 -8.26 -22.82
N VAL A 194 -22.39 -8.84 -23.98
CA VAL A 194 -23.42 -9.57 -24.78
C VAL A 194 -23.62 -10.98 -24.22
N GLN A 195 -22.54 -11.73 -24.01
CA GLN A 195 -22.60 -13.12 -23.53
C GLN A 195 -22.69 -13.23 -22.00
N GLY A 196 -22.43 -12.14 -21.27
CA GLY A 196 -22.51 -12.12 -19.82
C GLY A 196 -21.44 -12.99 -19.11
N GLU A 197 -20.39 -13.38 -19.83
CA GLU A 197 -19.32 -14.18 -19.24
C GLU A 197 -18.69 -13.46 -18.07
N ARG A 198 -18.58 -14.13 -16.93
CA ARG A 198 -17.84 -13.60 -15.77
C ARG A 198 -16.37 -13.47 -16.12
N ARG A 199 -15.67 -12.55 -15.46
CA ARG A 199 -14.22 -12.45 -15.55
C ARG A 199 -13.63 -13.80 -15.18
N GLU A 200 -13.04 -14.46 -16.18
CA GLU A 200 -12.20 -15.62 -15.91
C GLU A 200 -11.05 -15.22 -15.00
N ARG A 201 -10.47 -16.19 -14.30
CA ARG A 201 -9.24 -15.98 -13.55
C ARG A 201 -8.18 -15.42 -14.52
N TRP A 202 -7.36 -14.51 -14.03
CA TRP A 202 -6.28 -13.95 -14.83
C TRP A 202 -5.29 -15.07 -15.16
N HIS A 203 -5.34 -15.55 -16.40
CA HIS A 203 -4.40 -16.51 -16.93
C HIS A 203 -3.19 -15.77 -17.47
N VAL A 204 -2.02 -16.28 -17.11
CA VAL A 204 -0.74 -15.79 -17.60
C VAL A 204 -0.25 -16.79 -18.64
N LYS A 205 0.52 -16.33 -19.61
CA LYS A 205 1.13 -17.22 -20.61
C LYS A 205 2.05 -18.24 -19.92
N ARG A 206 2.08 -19.46 -20.45
CA ARG A 206 2.97 -20.56 -20.02
C ARG A 206 4.43 -20.12 -19.85
N ASP A 207 4.90 -19.17 -20.67
CA ASP A 207 6.25 -18.62 -20.61
C ASP A 207 6.68 -18.17 -19.20
N LEU A 208 5.75 -17.72 -18.36
CA LEU A 208 6.06 -17.33 -16.98
C LEU A 208 6.40 -18.54 -16.11
N TYR A 209 5.68 -19.65 -16.27
CA TYR A 209 5.94 -20.90 -15.57
C TYR A 209 7.29 -21.47 -15.99
N ASP A 210 7.54 -21.60 -17.30
CA ASP A 210 8.78 -22.11 -17.86
C ASP A 210 9.98 -21.22 -17.48
N TRP A 211 9.79 -19.90 -17.46
CA TRP A 211 10.81 -18.96 -16.99
C TRP A 211 11.18 -19.20 -15.53
N TRP A 212 10.19 -19.39 -14.65
CA TRP A 212 10.46 -19.62 -13.24
C TRP A 212 11.12 -20.97 -12.99
N LEU A 213 10.70 -22.01 -13.70
CA LEU A 213 11.32 -23.33 -13.64
C LEU A 213 12.83 -23.27 -13.97
N ARG A 214 13.21 -22.49 -15.01
CA ARG A 214 14.61 -22.22 -15.32
C ARG A 214 15.31 -21.42 -14.20
N LYS A 215 14.65 -20.39 -13.66
CA LYS A 215 15.21 -19.55 -12.60
C LYS A 215 15.49 -20.30 -11.31
N ILE A 216 14.72 -21.31 -10.97
CA ILE A 216 15.03 -22.20 -9.85
C ILE A 216 16.41 -22.85 -10.05
N LYS A 217 16.68 -23.38 -11.24
CA LYS A 217 17.97 -24.03 -11.55
C LYS A 217 19.16 -23.06 -11.59
N GLU A 218 18.91 -21.78 -11.86
CA GLU A 218 19.94 -20.75 -11.95
C GLU A 218 20.26 -20.07 -10.61
N GLY A 219 19.29 -19.98 -9.68
CA GLY A 219 19.42 -19.08 -8.54
C GLY A 219 18.77 -19.54 -7.24
N ALA A 220 18.32 -20.79 -7.12
CA ALA A 220 17.81 -21.29 -5.83
C ALA A 220 18.96 -21.38 -4.81
N SER A 221 18.62 -21.19 -3.54
CA SER A 221 19.55 -21.32 -2.43
C SER A 221 18.94 -22.18 -1.31
N VAL A 222 19.78 -22.71 -0.43
CA VAL A 222 19.39 -23.66 0.64
C VAL A 222 18.16 -23.20 1.43
N GLY A 223 18.12 -21.95 1.89
CA GLY A 223 17.02 -21.42 2.69
C GLY A 223 15.72 -21.12 1.91
N HIS A 224 15.73 -21.20 0.57
CA HIS A 224 14.60 -20.83 -0.29
C HIS A 224 14.05 -21.99 -1.14
N ARG A 225 14.57 -23.21 -0.98
CA ARG A 225 14.20 -24.39 -1.77
C ARG A 225 12.68 -24.63 -1.81
N TYR A 226 12.04 -24.70 -0.65
CA TYR A 226 10.59 -24.89 -0.56
C TYR A 226 9.80 -23.70 -1.12
N SER A 227 10.22 -22.48 -0.81
CA SER A 227 9.58 -21.26 -1.35
C SER A 227 9.62 -21.18 -2.86
N CYS A 228 10.71 -21.66 -3.49
CA CYS A 228 10.80 -21.73 -4.95
C CYS A 228 9.73 -22.64 -5.56
N LEU A 229 9.45 -23.79 -4.93
CA LEU A 229 8.38 -24.69 -5.36
C LEU A 229 6.98 -24.15 -5.09
N CYS A 230 6.76 -23.44 -3.97
CA CYS A 230 5.49 -22.75 -3.70
C CYS A 230 5.17 -21.71 -4.78
N VAL A 231 6.18 -20.96 -5.23
CA VAL A 231 6.01 -20.00 -6.33
C VAL A 231 5.75 -20.71 -7.65
N LEU A 232 6.44 -21.85 -7.92
CA LEU A 232 6.20 -22.68 -9.11
C LEU A 232 4.74 -23.17 -9.13
N ALA A 233 4.24 -23.71 -8.01
CA ALA A 233 2.84 -24.14 -7.89
C ALA A 233 1.85 -22.97 -8.10
N SER A 234 2.17 -21.78 -7.58
CA SER A 234 1.35 -20.58 -7.80
C SER A 234 1.32 -20.17 -9.28
N TYR A 235 2.44 -20.32 -9.99
CA TYR A 235 2.50 -20.06 -11.42
C TYR A 235 1.83 -21.15 -12.25
N ALA A 236 1.88 -22.42 -11.82
CA ALA A 236 1.14 -23.49 -12.45
C ALA A 236 -0.37 -23.18 -12.48
N VAL A 237 -0.94 -22.74 -11.34
CA VAL A 237 -2.35 -22.32 -11.27
C VAL A 237 -2.66 -21.13 -12.18
N LYS A 238 -1.75 -20.15 -12.30
CA LYS A 238 -1.95 -18.95 -13.13
C LYS A 238 -1.78 -19.21 -14.62
N CYS A 239 -0.97 -20.19 -14.97
CA CYS A 239 -0.64 -20.54 -16.36
C CYS A 239 -1.45 -21.74 -16.88
N ASP A 240 -2.42 -22.25 -16.09
CA ASP A 240 -3.20 -23.46 -16.37
C ASP A 240 -2.34 -24.70 -16.67
N ILE A 241 -1.23 -24.83 -15.95
CA ILE A 241 -0.40 -26.02 -16.04
C ILE A 241 -1.11 -27.16 -15.31
N PRO A 242 -1.26 -28.33 -15.93
CA PRO A 242 -1.84 -29.49 -15.30
C PRO A 242 -1.08 -29.93 -14.05
N GLU A 243 -1.80 -30.53 -13.12
CA GLU A 243 -1.25 -30.93 -11.83
C GLU A 243 -0.16 -31.99 -11.97
N ASP A 244 -0.36 -32.97 -12.85
CA ASP A 244 0.58 -34.03 -13.18
C ASP A 244 1.89 -33.48 -13.80
N GLU A 245 1.80 -32.45 -14.62
CA GLU A 245 2.95 -31.75 -15.18
C GLU A 245 3.73 -31.01 -14.07
N LEU A 246 3.01 -30.26 -13.20
CA LEU A 246 3.64 -29.59 -12.06
C LEU A 246 4.41 -30.58 -11.17
N PHE A 247 3.81 -31.76 -10.90
CA PHE A 247 4.48 -32.81 -10.13
C PHE A 247 5.73 -33.31 -10.82
N THR A 248 5.63 -33.62 -12.09
CA THR A 248 6.76 -34.12 -12.87
C THR A 248 7.92 -33.12 -12.83
N ASP A 249 7.62 -31.82 -13.01
CA ASP A 249 8.62 -30.77 -12.97
C ASP A 249 9.21 -30.58 -11.57
N ALA A 250 8.37 -30.58 -10.51
CA ALA A 250 8.83 -30.47 -9.14
C ALA A 250 9.72 -31.65 -8.72
N PHE A 251 9.34 -32.88 -9.10
CA PHE A 251 10.16 -34.08 -8.86
C PHE A 251 11.47 -34.06 -9.65
N SER A 252 11.49 -33.49 -10.85
CA SER A 252 12.72 -33.33 -11.63
C SER A 252 13.75 -32.43 -10.94
N LEU A 253 13.29 -31.53 -10.07
CA LEU A 253 14.13 -30.64 -9.29
C LEU A 253 14.63 -31.27 -7.98
N LEU A 254 14.07 -32.40 -7.54
CA LEU A 254 14.35 -32.97 -6.22
C LEU A 254 15.83 -33.14 -5.94
N GLN A 255 16.54 -33.83 -6.83
CA GLN A 255 17.97 -34.11 -6.67
C GLN A 255 18.78 -32.80 -6.65
N PHE A 256 18.48 -31.89 -7.58
CA PHE A 256 19.14 -30.58 -7.65
C PHE A 256 18.94 -29.75 -6.35
N LEU A 257 17.74 -29.74 -5.79
CA LEU A 257 17.43 -29.02 -4.56
C LEU A 257 18.05 -29.70 -3.31
N ASP A 258 18.15 -31.02 -3.30
CA ASP A 258 18.79 -31.76 -2.22
C ASP A 258 20.31 -31.57 -2.21
N ASP A 259 20.96 -31.63 -3.37
CA ASP A 259 22.40 -31.45 -3.53
C ASP A 259 22.93 -30.06 -3.15
N MET A 260 22.02 -29.10 -2.87
CA MET A 260 22.40 -27.76 -2.38
C MET A 260 22.92 -27.76 -0.95
N SER A 261 22.72 -28.82 -0.17
CA SER A 261 23.12 -28.90 1.23
C SER A 261 23.79 -30.25 1.53
N ASP A 262 24.99 -30.20 2.07
CA ASP A 262 25.72 -31.39 2.56
C ASP A 262 25.27 -31.80 3.99
N ASP A 263 24.40 -31.00 4.63
CA ASP A 263 23.90 -31.25 5.99
C ASP A 263 22.84 -32.34 5.95
N GLU A 264 23.13 -33.48 6.62
CA GLU A 264 22.22 -34.62 6.74
C GLU A 264 20.88 -34.25 7.42
N HIS A 265 20.87 -33.24 8.28
CA HIS A 265 19.66 -32.76 8.94
C HIS A 265 18.87 -31.74 8.11
N ASN A 266 19.39 -31.32 6.97
CA ASN A 266 18.79 -30.35 6.07
C ASN A 266 18.58 -30.91 4.65
N ARG A 267 18.12 -32.16 4.58
CA ARG A 267 17.81 -32.85 3.30
C ARG A 267 16.49 -32.31 2.71
N PHE A 268 16.45 -32.24 1.39
CA PHE A 268 15.22 -31.91 0.66
C PHE A 268 14.62 -33.20 0.08
N THR A 269 13.40 -33.52 0.49
CA THR A 269 12.82 -34.85 0.30
C THR A 269 11.54 -34.82 -0.55
N LYS A 270 11.09 -36.00 -1.00
CA LYS A 270 9.78 -36.15 -1.66
C LYS A 270 8.63 -35.61 -0.81
N ARG A 271 8.73 -35.66 0.52
CA ARG A 271 7.73 -35.14 1.44
C ARG A 271 7.57 -33.63 1.29
N ASP A 272 8.65 -32.89 1.07
CA ASP A 272 8.63 -31.44 0.89
C ASP A 272 7.87 -31.05 -0.37
N ILE A 273 8.01 -31.83 -1.46
CA ILE A 273 7.21 -31.64 -2.68
C ILE A 273 5.75 -31.97 -2.44
N CYS A 274 5.43 -33.06 -1.74
CA CYS A 274 4.05 -33.44 -1.42
C CYS A 274 3.34 -32.41 -0.52
N LEU A 275 4.06 -31.67 0.33
CA LEU A 275 3.52 -30.60 1.15
C LEU A 275 2.95 -29.41 0.34
N LEU A 276 3.33 -29.26 -0.93
CA LEU A 276 2.72 -28.25 -1.81
C LEU A 276 1.19 -28.40 -1.94
N TYR A 277 0.66 -29.61 -1.72
CA TYR A 277 -0.78 -29.90 -1.79
C TYR A 277 -1.51 -29.77 -0.48
N THR A 278 -0.80 -29.85 0.63
CA THR A 278 -1.40 -29.76 1.97
C THR A 278 -1.30 -28.35 2.56
N SER A 279 -0.49 -27.47 1.96
CA SER A 279 -0.51 -26.05 2.32
C SER A 279 -1.82 -25.42 1.86
N PRO A 280 -2.46 -24.54 2.69
CA PRO A 280 -3.65 -23.83 2.28
C PRO A 280 -3.36 -23.10 0.97
N SER A 281 -4.10 -23.46 -0.07
CA SER A 281 -4.01 -22.83 -1.38
C SER A 281 -4.23 -21.33 -1.24
N PRO A 282 -3.56 -20.49 -2.05
CA PRO A 282 -3.99 -19.09 -2.21
C PRO A 282 -5.45 -18.92 -2.64
N ARG A 283 -6.16 -20.03 -2.89
CA ARG A 283 -7.60 -20.08 -3.18
C ARG A 283 -8.47 -20.01 -1.92
N ASP A 284 -7.91 -20.30 -0.75
CA ASP A 284 -8.66 -20.45 0.51
C ASP A 284 -8.50 -19.23 1.43
N THR A 285 -7.80 -18.22 0.99
CA THR A 285 -7.68 -16.88 1.57
C THR A 285 -8.15 -15.84 0.54
#